data_5e32066787cc49cec3e937eeed38e2af
#
_entry.id   5e32066787cc49cec3e937eeed38e2af
#
_cell.length_a   1.000
_cell.length_b   1.000
_cell.length_c   1.000
_cell.angle_alpha   90.00
_cell.angle_beta   90.00
_cell.angle_gamma   90.00
#
_symmetry.space_group_name_H-M   'P 1'
#
loop_
_entity.id
_entity.type
_entity.pdbx_description
1 polymer ?
#
loop_
_entity_poly.entity_id
_entity_poly.type
_entity_poly.pdbx_seq_one_letter_code
_entity_poly.pdbx_strand_id
1 'polypeptide(L)'
;MGIAYYNLNNRREALNDYKILVSQYPNSPEAEDALDNVKTIYIEESKPNEYADFMRQAGRPLSMDAEDSLTYAAAKTQYDNGNTNAALNAFNSYLQKFPDGVYAIEADFNRAEIYNGKKDWNNALRAYEAVAADAPNVYAERAVLAASRIYFFELKNYEKAEKYYQQLKDLTTNNENKLEAMRGLLRCQYQLQQWTEALANAKDLADAKGSSTDDKALANMTIGKSYQVNNQYDLAISNFKLVVQNNKAALAAEARYEIAACWFAVNKLSDAEKAAFETINKSGSYDFWVGKSYILLGDIYFKQKDYFNAKATYQSIINNTINNDLKNEAQAKLNKVIDEEANSSKVNN
;
A
#
# COMPACT_ATOMS: atom_id res chain seq x y z
N MET A 1 -41.92 32.51 -16.57
CA MET A 1 -42.41 31.11 -16.42
C MET A 1 -41.30 30.11 -16.19
N GLY A 2 -40.12 30.24 -16.77
CA GLY A 2 -38.97 29.33 -16.61
C GLY A 2 -38.59 29.00 -15.17
N ILE A 3 -38.51 30.00 -14.27
CA ILE A 3 -38.23 29.79 -12.85
C ILE A 3 -39.31 28.89 -12.18
N ALA A 4 -40.57 29.08 -12.53
CA ALA A 4 -41.63 28.24 -11.98
C ALA A 4 -41.50 26.78 -12.41
N TYR A 5 -41.17 26.53 -13.67
CA TYR A 5 -40.91 25.19 -14.18
C TYR A 5 -39.66 24.58 -13.53
N TYR A 6 -38.60 25.36 -13.35
CA TYR A 6 -37.37 24.91 -12.67
C TYR A 6 -37.68 24.45 -11.23
N ASN A 7 -38.42 25.27 -10.47
CA ASN A 7 -38.82 24.94 -9.09
C ASN A 7 -39.73 23.73 -9.01
N LEU A 8 -40.53 23.44 -10.05
CA LEU A 8 -41.35 22.24 -10.19
C LEU A 8 -40.55 21.02 -10.71
N ASN A 9 -39.25 21.15 -10.83
CA ASN A 9 -38.33 20.13 -11.38
C ASN A 9 -38.63 19.75 -12.84
N ASN A 10 -39.34 20.61 -13.57
CA ASN A 10 -39.59 20.44 -15.01
C ASN A 10 -38.51 21.12 -15.83
N ARG A 11 -37.32 20.49 -15.87
CA ARG A 11 -36.12 21.03 -16.52
C ARG A 11 -36.33 21.36 -18.02
N ARG A 12 -37.13 20.51 -18.70
CA ARG A 12 -37.36 20.66 -20.14
C ARG A 12 -38.10 21.96 -20.46
N GLU A 13 -39.20 22.20 -19.78
CA GLU A 13 -40.01 23.41 -20.01
C GLU A 13 -39.29 24.66 -19.50
N ALA A 14 -38.53 24.56 -18.41
CA ALA A 14 -37.66 25.64 -17.92
C ALA A 14 -36.64 26.03 -18.99
N LEU A 15 -35.89 25.08 -19.57
CA LEU A 15 -34.96 25.32 -20.66
C LEU A 15 -35.61 25.94 -21.87
N ASN A 16 -36.79 25.51 -22.27
CA ASN A 16 -37.51 26.06 -23.39
C ASN A 16 -37.84 27.54 -23.17
N ASP A 17 -38.42 27.87 -22.02
CA ASP A 17 -38.75 29.25 -21.67
C ASP A 17 -37.50 30.18 -21.61
N TYR A 18 -36.42 29.70 -20.97
CA TYR A 18 -35.19 30.47 -20.88
C TYR A 18 -34.53 30.69 -22.25
N LYS A 19 -34.51 29.68 -23.14
CA LYS A 19 -33.95 29.81 -24.49
C LYS A 19 -34.77 30.76 -25.36
N ILE A 20 -36.09 30.75 -25.24
CA ILE A 20 -36.97 31.74 -25.91
C ILE A 20 -36.64 33.15 -25.44
N LEU A 21 -36.47 33.35 -24.13
CA LEU A 21 -36.14 34.66 -23.58
C LEU A 21 -34.79 35.19 -24.11
N VAL A 22 -33.72 34.36 -24.07
CA VAL A 22 -32.41 34.68 -24.59
C VAL A 22 -32.42 34.99 -26.08
N SER A 23 -33.24 34.25 -26.85
CA SER A 23 -33.36 34.44 -28.31
C SER A 23 -34.09 35.75 -28.68
N GLN A 24 -35.18 36.05 -27.93
CA GLN A 24 -36.03 37.21 -28.25
C GLN A 24 -35.51 38.54 -27.68
N TYR A 25 -34.82 38.48 -26.53
CA TYR A 25 -34.34 39.67 -25.81
C TYR A 25 -32.85 39.52 -25.39
N PRO A 26 -31.93 39.31 -26.34
CA PRO A 26 -30.55 38.87 -26.05
C PRO A 26 -29.73 39.83 -25.20
N ASN A 27 -30.14 41.12 -25.15
CA ASN A 27 -29.40 42.16 -24.42
C ASN A 27 -30.12 42.61 -23.13
N SER A 28 -31.17 41.91 -22.70
CA SER A 28 -31.88 42.28 -21.49
C SER A 28 -31.19 41.66 -20.25
N PRO A 29 -31.27 42.30 -19.06
CA PRO A 29 -30.79 41.72 -17.82
C PRO A 29 -31.41 40.34 -17.52
N GLU A 30 -32.68 40.18 -17.84
CA GLU A 30 -33.41 38.94 -17.67
C GLU A 30 -32.88 37.78 -18.56
N ALA A 31 -32.31 38.13 -19.73
CA ALA A 31 -31.66 37.16 -20.60
C ALA A 31 -30.33 36.68 -20.02
N GLU A 32 -29.57 37.54 -19.34
CA GLU A 32 -28.35 37.12 -18.62
C GLU A 32 -28.68 36.18 -17.47
N ASP A 33 -29.70 36.50 -16.66
CA ASP A 33 -30.21 35.61 -15.60
C ASP A 33 -30.71 34.26 -16.18
N ALA A 34 -31.35 34.30 -17.34
CA ALA A 34 -31.81 33.09 -18.03
C ALA A 34 -30.63 32.23 -18.52
N LEU A 35 -29.52 32.83 -19.00
CA LEU A 35 -28.32 32.13 -19.42
C LEU A 35 -27.66 31.39 -18.26
N ASP A 36 -27.61 32.00 -17.06
CA ASP A 36 -27.08 31.35 -15.87
C ASP A 36 -27.93 30.16 -15.45
N ASN A 37 -29.25 30.28 -15.54
CA ASN A 37 -30.16 29.17 -15.28
C ASN A 37 -30.02 28.03 -16.32
N VAL A 38 -29.90 28.35 -17.61
CA VAL A 38 -29.65 27.38 -18.68
C VAL A 38 -28.34 26.66 -18.43
N LYS A 39 -27.26 27.40 -18.10
CA LYS A 39 -25.95 26.82 -17.72
C LYS A 39 -26.08 25.83 -16.57
N THR A 40 -26.75 26.23 -15.50
CA THR A 40 -26.97 25.40 -14.32
C THR A 40 -27.68 24.09 -14.66
N ILE A 41 -28.78 24.16 -15.44
CA ILE A 41 -29.53 22.96 -15.84
C ILE A 41 -28.64 22.02 -16.67
N TYR A 42 -27.87 22.54 -17.63
CA TYR A 42 -27.00 21.70 -18.45
C TYR A 42 -25.84 21.08 -17.66
N ILE A 43 -25.32 21.76 -16.64
CA ILE A 43 -24.33 21.22 -15.71
C ILE A 43 -24.97 20.07 -14.91
N GLU A 44 -26.15 20.27 -14.30
CA GLU A 44 -26.89 19.27 -13.54
C GLU A 44 -27.21 18.02 -14.39
N GLU A 45 -27.54 18.20 -15.67
CA GLU A 45 -27.83 17.13 -16.61
C GLU A 45 -26.59 16.51 -17.27
N SER A 46 -25.38 16.97 -16.94
CA SER A 46 -24.11 16.53 -17.54
C SER A 46 -24.06 16.70 -19.08
N LYS A 47 -24.60 17.82 -19.57
CA LYS A 47 -24.68 18.15 -20.99
C LYS A 47 -23.92 19.43 -21.36
N PRO A 48 -22.62 19.57 -21.01
CA PRO A 48 -21.87 20.81 -21.24
C PRO A 48 -21.74 21.14 -22.73
N ASN A 49 -21.66 20.13 -23.59
CA ASN A 49 -21.58 20.35 -25.04
C ASN A 49 -22.89 20.97 -25.60
N GLU A 50 -24.05 20.56 -25.10
CA GLU A 50 -25.33 21.16 -25.53
C GLU A 50 -25.44 22.64 -25.11
N TYR A 51 -24.85 23.00 -23.94
CA TYR A 51 -24.76 24.41 -23.56
C TYR A 51 -23.81 25.20 -24.47
N ALA A 52 -22.65 24.66 -24.78
CA ALA A 52 -21.70 25.28 -25.68
C ALA A 52 -22.30 25.48 -27.10
N ASP A 53 -23.04 24.51 -27.61
CA ASP A 53 -23.76 24.60 -28.87
C ASP A 53 -24.86 25.67 -28.82
N PHE A 54 -25.63 25.71 -27.73
CA PHE A 54 -26.63 26.76 -27.54
C PHE A 54 -26.01 28.15 -27.51
N MET A 55 -24.90 28.34 -26.79
CA MET A 55 -24.18 29.64 -26.74
C MET A 55 -23.64 30.04 -28.12
N ARG A 56 -23.16 29.08 -28.90
CA ARG A 56 -22.70 29.34 -30.29
C ARG A 56 -23.85 29.77 -31.19
N GLN A 57 -25.02 29.13 -31.08
CA GLN A 57 -26.24 29.51 -31.83
C GLN A 57 -26.78 30.86 -31.40
N ALA A 58 -26.63 31.22 -30.13
CA ALA A 58 -26.97 32.56 -29.62
C ALA A 58 -25.98 33.68 -30.02
N GLY A 59 -24.95 33.34 -30.80
CA GLY A 59 -23.91 34.32 -31.20
C GLY A 59 -22.91 34.67 -30.10
N ARG A 60 -22.84 33.89 -29.03
CA ARG A 60 -22.00 34.07 -27.84
C ARG A 60 -21.12 32.83 -27.60
N PRO A 61 -20.25 32.43 -28.53
CA PRO A 61 -19.43 31.21 -28.35
C PRO A 61 -18.58 31.29 -27.09
N LEU A 62 -18.47 30.18 -26.38
CA LEU A 62 -17.60 30.07 -25.20
C LEU A 62 -16.13 30.13 -25.63
N SER A 63 -15.29 30.69 -24.78
CA SER A 63 -13.83 30.52 -24.90
C SER A 63 -13.45 29.10 -24.52
N MET A 64 -12.25 28.63 -24.89
CA MET A 64 -11.70 27.35 -24.52
C MET A 64 -11.70 27.17 -22.99
N ASP A 65 -11.27 28.17 -22.23
CA ASP A 65 -11.23 28.13 -20.77
C ASP A 65 -12.64 28.06 -20.15
N ALA A 66 -13.64 28.69 -20.77
CA ALA A 66 -15.02 28.61 -20.33
C ALA A 66 -15.61 27.21 -20.61
N GLU A 67 -15.26 26.61 -21.75
CA GLU A 67 -15.65 25.20 -22.03
C GLU A 67 -14.96 24.19 -21.14
N ASP A 68 -13.66 24.39 -20.82
CA ASP A 68 -12.89 23.60 -19.85
C ASP A 68 -13.61 23.60 -18.50
N SER A 69 -13.80 24.80 -17.93
CA SER A 69 -14.46 24.97 -16.63
C SER A 69 -15.87 24.38 -16.59
N LEU A 70 -16.66 24.59 -17.64
CA LEU A 70 -18.01 24.06 -17.76
C LEU A 70 -18.05 22.53 -17.80
N THR A 71 -17.16 21.94 -18.61
CA THR A 71 -17.11 20.48 -18.79
C THR A 71 -16.65 19.81 -17.51
N TYR A 72 -15.65 20.38 -16.82
CA TYR A 72 -15.23 19.92 -15.51
C TYR A 72 -16.34 20.05 -14.46
N ALA A 73 -17.04 21.21 -14.38
CA ALA A 73 -18.11 21.44 -13.42
C ALA A 73 -19.25 20.41 -13.58
N ALA A 74 -19.60 20.05 -14.82
CA ALA A 74 -20.59 19.01 -15.07
C ALA A 74 -20.15 17.64 -14.54
N ALA A 75 -18.88 17.25 -14.72
CA ALA A 75 -18.33 16.01 -14.19
C ALA A 75 -18.29 16.02 -12.65
N LYS A 76 -17.84 17.13 -12.06
CA LYS A 76 -17.75 17.32 -10.61
C LYS A 76 -19.11 17.28 -9.93
N THR A 77 -20.14 17.86 -10.55
CA THR A 77 -21.52 17.80 -10.05
C THR A 77 -22.02 16.37 -9.95
N GLN A 78 -21.74 15.50 -10.94
CA GLN A 78 -22.09 14.09 -10.85
C GLN A 78 -21.34 13.36 -9.73
N TYR A 79 -20.07 13.71 -9.54
CA TYR A 79 -19.24 13.16 -8.46
C TYR A 79 -19.79 13.55 -7.09
N ASP A 80 -20.09 14.83 -6.87
CA ASP A 80 -20.60 15.35 -5.59
C ASP A 80 -21.99 14.82 -5.25
N ASN A 81 -22.80 14.53 -6.26
CA ASN A 81 -24.11 13.88 -6.12
C ASN A 81 -24.01 12.35 -5.90
N GLY A 82 -22.81 11.77 -5.88
CA GLY A 82 -22.60 10.34 -5.69
C GLY A 82 -22.95 9.48 -6.91
N ASN A 83 -23.19 10.08 -8.07
CA ASN A 83 -23.49 9.42 -9.33
C ASN A 83 -22.20 8.86 -9.98
N THR A 84 -21.53 7.95 -9.29
CA THR A 84 -20.16 7.47 -9.61
C THR A 84 -19.95 7.05 -11.06
N ASN A 85 -20.90 6.37 -11.69
CA ASN A 85 -20.76 5.94 -13.09
C ASN A 85 -20.86 7.13 -14.05
N ALA A 86 -21.80 8.03 -13.81
CA ALA A 86 -21.94 9.26 -14.61
C ALA A 86 -20.73 10.17 -14.46
N ALA A 87 -20.25 10.35 -13.22
CA ALA A 87 -19.03 11.10 -12.93
C ALA A 87 -17.80 10.53 -13.65
N LEU A 88 -17.62 9.21 -13.61
CA LEU A 88 -16.49 8.55 -14.27
C LEU A 88 -16.51 8.77 -15.78
N ASN A 89 -17.67 8.61 -16.42
CA ASN A 89 -17.84 8.88 -17.86
C ASN A 89 -17.56 10.34 -18.18
N ALA A 90 -18.07 11.27 -17.35
CA ALA A 90 -17.89 12.70 -17.55
C ALA A 90 -16.43 13.14 -17.35
N PHE A 91 -15.71 12.62 -16.33
CA PHE A 91 -14.27 12.87 -16.16
C PHE A 91 -13.45 12.29 -17.31
N ASN A 92 -13.76 11.08 -17.81
CA ASN A 92 -13.09 10.52 -18.97
C ASN A 92 -13.29 11.40 -20.22
N SER A 93 -14.52 11.87 -20.46
CA SER A 93 -14.83 12.79 -21.57
C SER A 93 -14.11 14.14 -21.40
N TYR A 94 -14.05 14.66 -20.18
CA TYR A 94 -13.31 15.88 -19.86
C TYR A 94 -11.81 15.72 -20.19
N LEU A 95 -11.16 14.68 -19.69
CA LEU A 95 -9.74 14.45 -19.91
C LEU A 95 -9.39 14.13 -21.39
N GLN A 96 -10.33 13.55 -22.12
CA GLN A 96 -10.17 13.36 -23.57
C GLN A 96 -10.20 14.69 -24.33
N LYS A 97 -11.05 15.63 -23.92
CA LYS A 97 -11.21 16.94 -24.56
C LYS A 97 -10.15 17.94 -24.11
N PHE A 98 -9.79 17.91 -22.83
CA PHE A 98 -8.88 18.83 -22.16
C PHE A 98 -7.79 18.07 -21.39
N PRO A 99 -6.87 17.37 -22.08
CA PRO A 99 -5.82 16.60 -21.41
C PRO A 99 -4.88 17.47 -20.55
N ASP A 100 -4.66 18.71 -20.99
CA ASP A 100 -3.85 19.71 -20.28
C ASP A 100 -4.73 20.85 -19.71
N GLY A 101 -6.01 20.57 -19.46
CA GLY A 101 -6.97 21.53 -18.91
C GLY A 101 -6.64 21.93 -17.47
N VAL A 102 -7.15 23.09 -17.06
CA VAL A 102 -6.91 23.65 -15.72
C VAL A 102 -7.29 22.66 -14.61
N TYR A 103 -8.27 21.81 -14.86
CA TYR A 103 -8.77 20.83 -13.89
C TYR A 103 -8.34 19.38 -14.19
N ALA A 104 -7.38 19.15 -15.11
CA ALA A 104 -7.00 17.81 -15.55
C ALA A 104 -6.48 16.96 -14.37
N ILE A 105 -5.62 17.54 -13.53
CA ILE A 105 -5.07 16.87 -12.35
C ILE A 105 -6.17 16.52 -11.35
N GLU A 106 -7.10 17.44 -11.09
CA GLU A 106 -8.22 17.19 -10.18
C GLU A 106 -9.18 16.14 -10.75
N ALA A 107 -9.43 16.16 -12.05
CA ALA A 107 -10.26 15.17 -12.73
C ALA A 107 -9.64 13.78 -12.66
N ASP A 108 -8.33 13.66 -12.89
CA ASP A 108 -7.60 12.40 -12.72
C ASP A 108 -7.64 11.91 -11.27
N PHE A 109 -7.45 12.81 -10.30
CA PHE A 109 -7.54 12.45 -8.89
C PHE A 109 -8.94 11.95 -8.51
N ASN A 110 -10.01 12.66 -8.88
CA ASN A 110 -11.38 12.26 -8.60
C ASN A 110 -11.73 10.93 -9.30
N ARG A 111 -11.26 10.72 -10.52
CA ARG A 111 -11.39 9.45 -11.25
C ARG A 111 -10.69 8.31 -10.53
N ALA A 112 -9.47 8.55 -10.01
CA ALA A 112 -8.71 7.59 -9.23
C ALA A 112 -9.46 7.18 -7.96
N GLU A 113 -10.03 8.15 -7.22
CA GLU A 113 -10.84 7.89 -6.02
C GLU A 113 -12.08 7.02 -6.34
N ILE A 114 -12.74 7.27 -7.48
CA ILE A 114 -13.87 6.43 -7.92
C ILE A 114 -13.41 4.99 -8.19
N TYR A 115 -12.32 4.80 -8.95
CA TYR A 115 -11.80 3.46 -9.24
C TYR A 115 -11.34 2.75 -7.97
N ASN A 116 -10.67 3.47 -7.06
CA ASN A 116 -10.23 2.96 -5.76
C ASN A 116 -11.43 2.46 -4.93
N GLY A 117 -12.50 3.26 -4.84
CA GLY A 117 -13.75 2.87 -4.17
C GLY A 117 -14.40 1.63 -4.78
N LYS A 118 -14.24 1.41 -6.07
CA LYS A 118 -14.72 0.22 -6.80
C LYS A 118 -13.75 -0.96 -6.72
N LYS A 119 -12.58 -0.81 -6.11
CA LYS A 119 -11.48 -1.78 -6.07
C LYS A 119 -10.94 -2.15 -7.47
N ASP A 120 -11.10 -1.26 -8.43
CA ASP A 120 -10.47 -1.37 -9.74
C ASP A 120 -9.05 -0.81 -9.67
N TRP A 121 -8.16 -1.62 -9.06
CA TRP A 121 -6.80 -1.20 -8.73
C TRP A 121 -5.99 -0.76 -9.94
N ASN A 122 -6.18 -1.41 -11.09
CA ASN A 122 -5.43 -1.08 -12.31
C ASN A 122 -5.76 0.31 -12.83
N ASN A 123 -7.05 0.67 -12.90
CA ASN A 123 -7.47 1.98 -13.35
C ASN A 123 -7.23 3.07 -12.28
N ALA A 124 -7.40 2.73 -10.99
CA ALA A 124 -7.06 3.63 -9.88
C ALA A 124 -5.59 4.02 -9.91
N LEU A 125 -4.69 3.03 -10.03
CA LEU A 125 -3.25 3.27 -10.09
C LEU A 125 -2.85 4.11 -11.30
N ARG A 126 -3.40 3.80 -12.50
CA ARG A 126 -3.10 4.62 -13.68
C ARG A 126 -3.43 6.09 -13.47
N ALA A 127 -4.56 6.39 -12.83
CA ALA A 127 -4.98 7.75 -12.57
C ALA A 127 -4.17 8.40 -11.42
N TYR A 128 -3.90 7.69 -10.31
CA TYR A 128 -3.02 8.19 -9.25
C TYR A 128 -1.60 8.44 -9.73
N GLU A 129 -1.06 7.55 -10.58
CA GLU A 129 0.28 7.69 -11.15
C GLU A 129 0.39 8.92 -12.07
N ALA A 130 -0.66 9.24 -12.83
CA ALA A 130 -0.71 10.48 -13.61
C ALA A 130 -0.64 11.71 -12.71
N VAL A 131 -1.45 11.76 -11.64
CA VAL A 131 -1.41 12.84 -10.64
C VAL A 131 -0.04 12.95 -9.96
N ALA A 132 0.56 11.82 -9.60
CA ALA A 132 1.86 11.76 -8.94
C ALA A 132 3.03 12.17 -9.85
N ALA A 133 2.92 11.93 -11.16
CA ALA A 133 3.93 12.31 -12.16
C ALA A 133 4.00 13.83 -12.38
N ASP A 134 2.87 14.53 -12.18
CA ASP A 134 2.78 15.99 -12.30
C ASP A 134 3.08 16.73 -10.98
N ALA A 135 3.72 16.07 -10.02
CA ALA A 135 4.14 16.72 -8.77
C ALA A 135 5.20 17.80 -9.02
N PRO A 136 5.14 18.96 -8.29
CA PRO A 136 4.29 19.23 -7.13
C PRO A 136 2.90 19.75 -7.48
N ASN A 137 1.86 19.14 -6.95
CA ASN A 137 0.49 19.62 -7.01
C ASN A 137 -0.26 19.28 -5.71
N VAL A 138 -1.44 19.87 -5.50
CA VAL A 138 -2.19 19.73 -4.23
C VAL A 138 -2.74 18.33 -3.99
N TYR A 139 -2.79 17.47 -4.99
CA TYR A 139 -3.29 16.10 -4.93
C TYR A 139 -2.16 15.06 -4.87
N ALA A 140 -0.92 15.45 -5.21
CA ALA A 140 0.21 14.54 -5.39
C ALA A 140 0.48 13.68 -4.15
N GLU A 141 0.51 14.30 -2.97
CA GLU A 141 0.77 13.57 -1.71
C GLU A 141 -0.29 12.48 -1.45
N ARG A 142 -1.57 12.81 -1.66
CA ARG A 142 -2.67 11.86 -1.49
C ARG A 142 -2.64 10.75 -2.54
N ALA A 143 -2.33 11.09 -3.78
CA ALA A 143 -2.22 10.13 -4.88
C ALA A 143 -1.07 9.15 -4.66
N VAL A 144 0.10 9.65 -4.27
CA VAL A 144 1.28 8.82 -3.96
C VAL A 144 1.01 7.90 -2.78
N LEU A 145 0.37 8.40 -1.72
CA LEU A 145 -0.02 7.60 -0.56
C LEU A 145 -1.01 6.49 -0.95
N ALA A 146 -2.04 6.82 -1.74
CA ALA A 146 -3.01 5.83 -2.21
C ALA A 146 -2.35 4.75 -3.09
N ALA A 147 -1.51 5.15 -4.04
CA ALA A 147 -0.77 4.24 -4.90
C ALA A 147 0.15 3.30 -4.09
N SER A 148 0.90 3.83 -3.13
CA SER A 148 1.79 3.03 -2.28
C SER A 148 1.01 1.97 -1.48
N ARG A 149 -0.15 2.34 -0.93
CA ARG A 149 -1.03 1.42 -0.19
C ARG A 149 -1.61 0.33 -1.09
N ILE A 150 -2.10 0.67 -2.29
CA ILE A 150 -2.62 -0.31 -3.24
C ILE A 150 -1.53 -1.30 -3.62
N TYR A 151 -0.34 -0.83 -3.98
CA TYR A 151 0.77 -1.72 -4.32
C TYR A 151 1.16 -2.63 -3.17
N PHE A 152 1.21 -2.10 -1.94
CA PHE A 152 1.63 -2.89 -0.78
C PHE A 152 0.57 -3.90 -0.32
N PHE A 153 -0.66 -3.44 -0.07
CA PHE A 153 -1.67 -4.25 0.60
C PHE A 153 -2.48 -5.12 -0.36
N GLU A 154 -2.82 -4.58 -1.54
CA GLU A 154 -3.73 -5.23 -2.47
C GLU A 154 -2.98 -6.08 -3.50
N LEU A 155 -1.94 -5.51 -4.12
CA LEU A 155 -1.19 -6.17 -5.18
C LEU A 155 0.06 -6.90 -4.69
N LYS A 156 0.51 -6.65 -3.46
CA LYS A 156 1.75 -7.19 -2.86
C LYS A 156 2.99 -6.99 -3.77
N ASN A 157 2.96 -5.91 -4.55
CA ASN A 157 4.10 -5.51 -5.37
C ASN A 157 4.98 -4.56 -4.54
N TYR A 158 5.89 -5.17 -3.78
CA TYR A 158 6.70 -4.44 -2.80
C TYR A 158 7.72 -3.51 -3.43
N GLU A 159 8.23 -3.83 -4.64
CA GLU A 159 9.15 -2.98 -5.39
C GLU A 159 8.49 -1.66 -5.80
N LYS A 160 7.27 -1.74 -6.35
CA LYS A 160 6.52 -0.54 -6.70
C LYS A 160 6.07 0.22 -5.45
N ALA A 161 5.59 -0.49 -4.42
CA ALA A 161 5.22 0.13 -3.16
C ALA A 161 6.39 0.90 -2.53
N GLU A 162 7.61 0.32 -2.53
CA GLU A 162 8.84 0.96 -2.05
C GLU A 162 9.10 2.28 -2.77
N LYS A 163 9.02 2.28 -4.11
CA LYS A 163 9.20 3.50 -4.92
C LYS A 163 8.22 4.60 -4.50
N TYR A 164 6.94 4.28 -4.35
CA TYR A 164 5.92 5.28 -3.99
C TYR A 164 6.01 5.71 -2.52
N TYR A 165 6.37 4.82 -1.59
CA TYR A 165 6.64 5.24 -0.20
C TYR A 165 7.90 6.13 -0.11
N GLN A 166 8.94 5.87 -0.92
CA GLN A 166 10.09 6.78 -0.99
C GLN A 166 9.67 8.14 -1.54
N GLN A 167 8.89 8.19 -2.63
CA GLN A 167 8.37 9.44 -3.18
C GLN A 167 7.52 10.19 -2.16
N LEU A 168 6.68 9.50 -1.38
CA LEU A 168 5.90 10.12 -0.30
C LEU A 168 6.80 10.72 0.78
N LYS A 169 7.84 9.98 1.22
CA LYS A 169 8.83 10.44 2.21
C LYS A 169 9.49 11.74 1.78
N ASP A 170 9.78 11.87 0.48
CA ASP A 170 10.48 13.03 -0.10
C ASP A 170 9.53 14.21 -0.35
N LEU A 171 8.26 13.94 -0.68
CA LEU A 171 7.27 14.95 -1.03
C LEU A 171 6.61 15.59 0.19
N THR A 172 6.34 14.79 1.25
CA THR A 172 5.50 15.24 2.36
C THR A 172 6.22 16.11 3.37
N THR A 173 5.55 17.17 3.83
CA THR A 173 5.92 17.97 5.00
C THR A 173 5.11 17.59 6.24
N ASN A 174 4.06 16.77 6.07
CA ASN A 174 3.22 16.29 7.17
C ASN A 174 3.92 15.15 7.93
N ASN A 175 4.10 15.31 9.24
CA ASN A 175 4.80 14.34 10.08
C ASN A 175 4.12 12.96 10.10
N GLU A 176 2.80 12.90 10.05
CA GLU A 176 2.05 11.64 10.07
C GLU A 176 2.27 10.86 8.78
N ASN A 177 2.13 11.53 7.63
CA ASN A 177 2.39 10.94 6.32
C ASN A 177 3.87 10.56 6.16
N LYS A 178 4.78 11.35 6.76
CA LYS A 178 6.21 11.02 6.77
C LYS A 178 6.51 9.74 7.55
N LEU A 179 5.91 9.58 8.73
CA LEU A 179 6.02 8.34 9.50
C LEU A 179 5.40 7.14 8.77
N GLU A 180 4.24 7.34 8.11
CA GLU A 180 3.65 6.30 7.30
C GLU A 180 4.54 5.90 6.13
N ALA A 181 5.13 6.87 5.44
CA ALA A 181 6.07 6.63 4.36
C ALA A 181 7.30 5.83 4.84
N MET A 182 7.90 6.23 5.96
CA MET A 182 9.06 5.54 6.55
C MET A 182 8.70 4.11 6.96
N ARG A 183 7.54 3.91 7.58
CA ARG A 183 7.02 2.59 7.98
C ARG A 183 6.75 1.72 6.76
N GLY A 184 6.09 2.27 5.73
CA GLY A 184 5.77 1.59 4.49
C GLY A 184 7.03 1.18 3.73
N LEU A 185 7.98 2.10 3.59
CA LEU A 185 9.28 1.86 2.98
C LEU A 185 10.02 0.71 3.67
N LEU A 186 10.12 0.77 4.99
CA LEU A 186 10.81 -0.27 5.76
C LEU A 186 10.12 -1.63 5.66
N ARG A 187 8.79 -1.66 5.63
CA ARG A 187 8.03 -2.90 5.41
C ARG A 187 8.28 -3.49 4.02
N CYS A 188 8.37 -2.65 2.97
CA CYS A 188 8.73 -3.12 1.63
C CYS A 188 10.11 -3.75 1.63
N GLN A 189 11.10 -3.06 2.16
CA GLN A 189 12.49 -3.53 2.25
C GLN A 189 12.61 -4.82 3.08
N TYR A 190 11.80 -4.95 4.13
CA TYR A 190 11.71 -6.18 4.91
C TYR A 190 11.19 -7.35 4.07
N GLN A 191 10.10 -7.15 3.31
CA GLN A 191 9.54 -8.19 2.44
C GLN A 191 10.50 -8.58 1.30
N LEU A 192 11.25 -7.61 0.79
CA LEU A 192 12.25 -7.80 -0.27
C LEU A 192 13.60 -8.32 0.27
N GLN A 193 13.74 -8.49 1.58
CA GLN A 193 14.98 -8.90 2.26
C GLN A 193 16.18 -8.00 1.96
N GLN A 194 15.95 -6.73 1.74
CA GLN A 194 16.97 -5.71 1.45
C GLN A 194 17.60 -5.17 2.75
N TRP A 195 18.21 -6.06 3.52
CA TRP A 195 18.62 -5.76 4.90
C TRP A 195 19.70 -4.68 5.01
N THR A 196 20.61 -4.65 4.07
CA THR A 196 21.72 -3.68 4.05
C THR A 196 21.20 -2.28 3.73
N GLU A 197 20.36 -2.17 2.72
CA GLU A 197 19.74 -0.92 2.28
C GLU A 197 18.76 -0.38 3.32
N ALA A 198 18.05 -1.28 4.00
CA ALA A 198 17.06 -0.95 5.00
C ALA A 198 17.67 -0.39 6.31
N LEU A 199 18.97 -0.59 6.57
CA LEU A 199 19.60 -0.25 7.85
C LEU A 199 19.47 1.24 8.20
N ALA A 200 19.69 2.15 7.24
CA ALA A 200 19.55 3.58 7.45
C ALA A 200 18.09 3.97 7.72
N ASN A 201 17.15 3.47 6.89
CA ASN A 201 15.73 3.75 7.05
C ASN A 201 15.17 3.19 8.36
N ALA A 202 15.69 2.05 8.82
CA ALA A 202 15.30 1.45 10.09
C ALA A 202 15.74 2.33 11.27
N LYS A 203 16.99 2.85 11.25
CA LYS A 203 17.46 3.79 12.28
C LYS A 203 16.64 5.08 12.28
N ASP A 204 16.41 5.64 11.09
CA ASP A 204 15.57 6.84 10.95
C ASP A 204 14.18 6.63 11.57
N LEU A 205 13.53 5.49 11.30
CA LEU A 205 12.20 5.18 11.85
C LEU A 205 12.26 4.99 13.37
N ALA A 206 13.29 4.31 13.91
CA ALA A 206 13.43 4.09 15.35
C ALA A 206 13.55 5.40 16.13
N ASP A 207 14.28 6.37 15.56
CA ASP A 207 14.58 7.67 16.18
C ASP A 207 13.54 8.75 15.85
N ALA A 208 12.62 8.50 14.91
CA ALA A 208 11.66 9.49 14.47
C ALA A 208 10.68 9.86 15.60
N LYS A 209 10.44 11.16 15.75
CA LYS A 209 9.44 11.67 16.71
C LYS A 209 8.05 11.16 16.36
N GLY A 210 7.41 10.47 17.30
CA GLY A 210 6.08 9.89 17.09
C GLY A 210 6.08 8.42 16.69
N SER A 211 7.28 7.80 16.52
CA SER A 211 7.38 6.35 16.27
C SER A 211 6.75 5.55 17.41
N SER A 212 5.83 4.66 17.03
CA SER A 212 5.16 3.75 17.96
C SER A 212 6.10 2.64 18.45
N THR A 213 5.67 1.90 19.45
CA THR A 213 6.37 0.69 19.92
C THR A 213 6.51 -0.35 18.80
N ASP A 214 5.50 -0.47 17.94
CA ASP A 214 5.53 -1.39 16.80
C ASP A 214 6.50 -0.91 15.70
N ASP A 215 6.60 0.41 15.47
CA ASP A 215 7.58 0.97 14.55
C ASP A 215 9.01 0.69 15.02
N LYS A 216 9.27 0.88 16.32
CA LYS A 216 10.56 0.56 16.93
C LYS A 216 10.88 -0.94 16.89
N ALA A 217 9.87 -1.79 17.07
CA ALA A 217 10.04 -3.23 16.94
C ALA A 217 10.40 -3.64 15.50
N LEU A 218 9.68 -3.10 14.49
CA LEU A 218 10.01 -3.32 13.08
C LEU A 218 11.41 -2.81 12.74
N ALA A 219 11.77 -1.63 13.19
CA ALA A 219 13.08 -1.05 12.99
C ALA A 219 14.18 -1.93 13.61
N ASN A 220 14.07 -2.30 14.89
CA ASN A 220 15.04 -3.16 15.55
C ASN A 220 15.14 -4.54 14.91
N MET A 221 14.04 -5.11 14.44
CA MET A 221 14.04 -6.36 13.69
C MET A 221 14.87 -6.24 12.41
N THR A 222 14.64 -5.18 11.63
CA THR A 222 15.37 -4.91 10.39
C THR A 222 16.87 -4.64 10.65
N ILE A 223 17.20 -3.86 11.69
CA ILE A 223 18.59 -3.62 12.10
C ILE A 223 19.26 -4.95 12.51
N GLY A 224 18.57 -5.78 13.30
CA GLY A 224 19.05 -7.10 13.68
C GLY A 224 19.35 -7.99 12.48
N LYS A 225 18.44 -8.07 11.51
CA LYS A 225 18.64 -8.81 10.25
C LYS A 225 19.84 -8.27 9.44
N SER A 226 19.98 -6.95 9.35
CA SER A 226 21.13 -6.35 8.67
C SER A 226 22.46 -6.74 9.33
N TYR A 227 22.54 -6.70 10.65
CA TYR A 227 23.73 -7.14 11.37
C TYR A 227 23.98 -8.65 11.22
N GLN A 228 22.93 -9.47 11.22
CA GLN A 228 23.01 -10.92 11.05
C GLN A 228 23.60 -11.30 9.69
N VAL A 229 23.12 -10.68 8.60
CA VAL A 229 23.66 -10.90 7.23
C VAL A 229 25.13 -10.52 7.13
N ASN A 230 25.57 -9.50 7.90
CA ASN A 230 26.95 -9.07 7.98
C ASN A 230 27.78 -9.84 9.03
N ASN A 231 27.28 -10.97 9.57
CA ASN A 231 27.90 -11.82 10.58
C ASN A 231 28.22 -11.10 11.91
N GLN A 232 27.58 -9.97 12.18
CA GLN A 232 27.71 -9.20 13.43
C GLN A 232 26.69 -9.69 14.46
N TYR A 233 26.79 -10.97 14.84
CA TYR A 233 25.76 -11.69 15.58
C TYR A 233 25.48 -11.11 16.97
N ASP A 234 26.46 -10.57 17.69
CA ASP A 234 26.22 -9.96 19.01
C ASP A 234 25.35 -8.69 18.90
N LEU A 235 25.58 -7.88 17.85
CA LEU A 235 24.75 -6.71 17.56
C LEU A 235 23.34 -7.13 17.09
N ALA A 236 23.25 -8.17 16.28
CA ALA A 236 21.98 -8.74 15.84
C ALA A 236 21.14 -9.20 17.04
N ILE A 237 21.73 -10.01 17.93
CA ILE A 237 21.08 -10.51 19.15
C ILE A 237 20.60 -9.35 20.03
N SER A 238 21.41 -8.31 20.20
CA SER A 238 21.02 -7.15 21.00
C SER A 238 19.76 -6.46 20.46
N ASN A 239 19.68 -6.29 19.14
CA ASN A 239 18.50 -5.70 18.50
C ASN A 239 17.29 -6.63 18.54
N PHE A 240 17.44 -7.93 18.30
CA PHE A 240 16.34 -8.89 18.43
C PHE A 240 15.78 -8.95 19.85
N LYS A 241 16.63 -8.81 20.89
CA LYS A 241 16.17 -8.71 22.29
C LYS A 241 15.28 -7.48 22.51
N LEU A 242 15.59 -6.32 21.90
CA LEU A 242 14.73 -5.13 21.96
C LEU A 242 13.35 -5.39 21.33
N VAL A 243 13.30 -6.14 20.22
CA VAL A 243 12.03 -6.57 19.62
C VAL A 243 11.22 -7.41 20.61
N VAL A 244 11.84 -8.43 21.23
CA VAL A 244 11.16 -9.34 22.19
C VAL A 244 10.63 -8.57 23.41
N GLN A 245 11.35 -7.56 23.87
CA GLN A 245 10.92 -6.73 25.01
C GLN A 245 9.72 -5.85 24.68
N ASN A 246 9.66 -5.31 23.47
CA ASN A 246 8.72 -4.27 23.08
C ASN A 246 7.53 -4.77 22.24
N ASN A 247 7.54 -6.04 21.81
CA ASN A 247 6.49 -6.59 20.97
C ASN A 247 6.12 -8.00 21.46
N LYS A 248 4.83 -8.33 21.41
CA LYS A 248 4.31 -9.66 21.83
C LYS A 248 3.68 -10.44 20.66
N ALA A 249 3.72 -9.89 19.45
CA ALA A 249 3.12 -10.45 18.26
C ALA A 249 4.11 -11.33 17.46
N ALA A 250 3.78 -11.63 16.21
CA ALA A 250 4.57 -12.49 15.31
C ALA A 250 6.04 -12.07 15.21
N LEU A 251 6.31 -10.77 15.21
CA LEU A 251 7.66 -10.23 15.12
C LEU A 251 8.53 -10.63 16.32
N ALA A 252 7.94 -10.72 17.51
CA ALA A 252 8.66 -11.22 18.70
C ALA A 252 8.94 -12.72 18.62
N ALA A 253 8.05 -13.51 18.01
CA ALA A 253 8.29 -14.93 17.77
C ALA A 253 9.45 -15.13 16.79
N GLU A 254 9.47 -14.39 15.71
CA GLU A 254 10.60 -14.35 14.76
C GLU A 254 11.89 -13.96 15.46
N ALA A 255 11.89 -12.85 16.21
CA ALA A 255 13.09 -12.37 16.90
C ALA A 255 13.68 -13.39 17.88
N ARG A 256 12.84 -14.14 18.61
CA ARG A 256 13.31 -15.23 19.49
C ARG A 256 14.02 -16.32 18.69
N TYR A 257 13.42 -16.74 17.56
CA TYR A 257 14.06 -17.70 16.67
C TYR A 257 15.41 -17.20 16.15
N GLU A 258 15.46 -15.93 15.70
CA GLU A 258 16.71 -15.35 15.18
C GLU A 258 17.82 -15.23 16.22
N ILE A 259 17.47 -15.01 17.50
CA ILE A 259 18.44 -15.09 18.60
C ILE A 259 19.06 -16.50 18.68
N ALA A 260 18.22 -17.54 18.59
CA ALA A 260 18.69 -18.93 18.61
C ALA A 260 19.58 -19.24 17.39
N ALA A 261 19.17 -18.77 16.20
CA ALA A 261 19.92 -18.93 14.97
C ALA A 261 21.28 -18.22 15.02
N CYS A 262 21.35 -17.01 15.59
CA CYS A 262 22.62 -16.31 15.81
C CYS A 262 23.55 -17.06 16.76
N TRP A 263 23.05 -17.60 17.87
CA TRP A 263 23.88 -18.43 18.79
C TRP A 263 24.38 -19.70 18.11
N PHE A 264 23.54 -20.32 17.29
CA PHE A 264 23.95 -21.48 16.51
C PHE A 264 25.06 -21.15 15.49
N ALA A 265 24.92 -20.01 14.79
CA ALA A 265 25.91 -19.54 13.81
C ALA A 265 27.30 -19.35 14.42
N VAL A 266 27.39 -18.82 15.65
CA VAL A 266 28.66 -18.63 16.39
C VAL A 266 29.07 -19.87 17.18
N ASN A 267 28.44 -21.03 16.96
CA ASN A 267 28.75 -22.31 17.60
C ASN A 267 28.58 -22.33 19.13
N LYS A 268 27.78 -21.42 19.70
CA LYS A 268 27.38 -21.45 21.11
C LYS A 268 26.13 -22.34 21.26
N LEU A 269 26.33 -23.68 21.13
CA LEU A 269 25.24 -24.64 20.99
C LEU A 269 24.32 -24.66 22.20
N SER A 270 24.84 -24.55 23.42
CA SER A 270 24.01 -24.54 24.65
C SER A 270 23.12 -23.28 24.73
N ASP A 271 23.62 -22.10 24.29
CA ASP A 271 22.83 -20.89 24.27
C ASP A 271 21.78 -20.93 23.15
N ALA A 272 22.14 -21.52 22.00
CA ALA A 272 21.24 -21.74 20.88
C ALA A 272 20.05 -22.66 21.29
N GLU A 273 20.35 -23.75 21.98
CA GLU A 273 19.36 -24.70 22.47
C GLU A 273 18.38 -24.03 23.44
N LYS A 274 18.89 -23.29 24.44
CA LYS A 274 18.05 -22.56 25.40
C LYS A 274 17.15 -21.53 24.68
N ALA A 275 17.69 -20.78 23.72
CA ALA A 275 16.92 -19.81 22.98
C ALA A 275 15.87 -20.45 22.05
N ALA A 276 16.17 -21.61 21.46
CA ALA A 276 15.19 -22.36 20.67
C ALA A 276 14.03 -22.85 21.54
N PHE A 277 14.30 -23.41 22.73
CA PHE A 277 13.25 -23.76 23.69
C PHE A 277 12.46 -22.54 24.18
N GLU A 278 13.10 -21.39 24.35
CA GLU A 278 12.39 -20.15 24.68
C GLU A 278 11.39 -19.76 23.57
N THR A 279 11.78 -19.90 22.31
CA THR A 279 10.86 -19.66 21.18
C THR A 279 9.67 -20.61 21.23
N ILE A 280 9.91 -21.90 21.39
CA ILE A 280 8.85 -22.94 21.46
C ILE A 280 7.88 -22.64 22.59
N ASN A 281 8.38 -22.35 23.79
CA ASN A 281 7.56 -22.15 24.97
C ASN A 281 6.79 -20.83 25.00
N LYS A 282 7.34 -19.77 24.38
CA LYS A 282 6.75 -18.42 24.46
C LYS A 282 6.07 -17.96 23.17
N SER A 283 6.10 -18.75 22.10
CA SER A 283 5.57 -18.36 20.79
C SER A 283 4.52 -19.33 20.26
N GLY A 284 3.82 -20.05 21.13
CA GLY A 284 2.93 -21.14 20.79
C GLY A 284 1.80 -20.87 19.78
N SER A 285 1.43 -19.59 19.58
CA SER A 285 0.45 -19.20 18.55
C SER A 285 1.07 -18.96 17.16
N TYR A 286 2.39 -19.11 17.03
CA TYR A 286 3.14 -18.82 15.80
C TYR A 286 3.84 -20.08 15.31
N ASP A 287 3.04 -21.04 14.85
CA ASP A 287 3.44 -22.42 14.49
C ASP A 287 4.65 -22.48 13.55
N PHE A 288 4.78 -21.51 12.64
CA PHE A 288 5.92 -21.43 11.73
C PHE A 288 7.24 -21.26 12.49
N TRP A 289 7.33 -20.29 13.40
CA TRP A 289 8.54 -20.01 14.16
C TRP A 289 8.84 -21.08 15.21
N VAL A 290 7.80 -21.67 15.78
CA VAL A 290 7.91 -22.86 16.63
C VAL A 290 8.49 -24.03 15.85
N GLY A 291 7.97 -24.30 14.64
CA GLY A 291 8.48 -25.37 13.77
C GLY A 291 9.93 -25.12 13.33
N LYS A 292 10.28 -23.89 12.95
CA LYS A 292 11.67 -23.50 12.65
C LYS A 292 12.60 -23.72 13.84
N SER A 293 12.14 -23.46 15.07
CA SER A 293 12.92 -23.66 16.28
C SER A 293 13.13 -25.15 16.60
N TYR A 294 12.16 -26.01 16.36
CA TYR A 294 12.36 -27.46 16.44
C TYR A 294 13.35 -27.96 15.38
N ILE A 295 13.28 -27.45 14.13
CA ILE A 295 14.27 -27.79 13.10
C ILE A 295 15.67 -27.37 13.55
N LEU A 296 15.81 -26.17 14.12
CA LEU A 296 17.10 -25.70 14.66
C LEU A 296 17.60 -26.57 15.83
N LEU A 297 16.72 -27.05 16.70
CA LEU A 297 17.11 -28.03 17.75
C LEU A 297 17.65 -29.32 17.13
N GLY A 298 17.02 -29.83 16.08
CA GLY A 298 17.54 -30.95 15.32
C GLY A 298 18.93 -30.69 14.76
N ASP A 299 19.18 -29.50 14.22
CA ASP A 299 20.51 -29.05 13.72
C ASP A 299 21.54 -28.97 14.86
N ILE A 300 21.14 -28.51 16.04
CA ILE A 300 21.99 -28.43 17.23
C ILE A 300 22.40 -29.85 17.68
N TYR A 301 21.45 -30.78 17.85
CA TYR A 301 21.73 -32.17 18.22
C TYR A 301 22.60 -32.86 17.15
N PHE A 302 22.33 -32.64 15.88
CA PHE A 302 23.17 -33.18 14.81
C PHE A 302 24.61 -32.68 14.91
N LYS A 303 24.80 -31.37 15.16
CA LYS A 303 26.14 -30.78 15.32
C LYS A 303 26.86 -31.31 16.58
N GLN A 304 26.14 -31.70 17.62
CA GLN A 304 26.63 -32.37 18.83
C GLN A 304 26.91 -33.85 18.60
N LYS A 305 26.59 -34.41 17.43
CA LYS A 305 26.62 -35.82 17.08
C LYS A 305 25.61 -36.67 17.87
N ASP A 306 24.61 -36.06 18.45
CA ASP A 306 23.47 -36.71 19.07
C ASP A 306 22.44 -37.08 18.00
N TYR A 307 22.77 -38.11 17.21
CA TYR A 307 21.95 -38.54 16.09
C TYR A 307 20.58 -39.03 16.52
N PHE A 308 20.46 -39.58 17.72
CA PHE A 308 19.19 -40.07 18.26
C PHE A 308 18.20 -38.90 18.43
N ASN A 309 18.58 -37.88 19.19
CA ASN A 309 17.73 -36.70 19.40
C ASN A 309 17.52 -35.89 18.14
N ALA A 310 18.52 -35.78 17.26
CA ALA A 310 18.36 -35.13 15.98
C ALA A 310 17.26 -35.77 15.11
N LYS A 311 17.30 -37.11 14.94
CA LYS A 311 16.30 -37.87 14.20
C LYS A 311 14.90 -37.72 14.81
N ALA A 312 14.79 -37.89 16.12
CA ALA A 312 13.52 -37.80 16.84
C ALA A 312 12.88 -36.40 16.67
N THR A 313 13.69 -35.35 16.73
CA THR A 313 13.22 -33.97 16.59
C THR A 313 12.70 -33.68 15.17
N TYR A 314 13.44 -34.06 14.13
CA TYR A 314 12.97 -33.87 12.74
C TYR A 314 11.72 -34.72 12.43
N GLN A 315 11.68 -35.99 12.93
CA GLN A 315 10.51 -36.85 12.74
C GLN A 315 9.27 -36.28 13.41
N SER A 316 9.42 -35.62 14.57
CA SER A 316 8.31 -34.95 15.24
C SER A 316 7.71 -33.82 14.36
N ILE A 317 8.54 -33.03 13.71
CA ILE A 317 8.06 -31.98 12.77
C ILE A 317 7.35 -32.61 11.58
N ILE A 318 7.92 -33.64 10.97
CA ILE A 318 7.32 -34.30 9.79
C ILE A 318 5.93 -34.84 10.11
N ASN A 319 5.73 -35.38 11.34
CA ASN A 319 4.47 -35.99 11.76
C ASN A 319 3.41 -34.94 12.18
N ASN A 320 3.81 -33.81 12.75
CA ASN A 320 2.89 -32.91 13.44
C ASN A 320 2.64 -31.58 12.73
N THR A 321 3.51 -31.14 11.78
CA THR A 321 3.28 -29.88 11.07
C THR A 321 2.35 -30.05 9.89
N ILE A 322 1.47 -29.05 9.70
CA ILE A 322 0.65 -28.89 8.48
C ILE A 322 1.38 -28.07 7.41
N ASN A 323 2.49 -27.41 7.76
CA ASN A 323 3.27 -26.59 6.84
C ASN A 323 4.20 -27.48 6.00
N ASN A 324 3.94 -27.54 4.70
CA ASN A 324 4.69 -28.40 3.78
C ASN A 324 6.17 -27.99 3.65
N ASP A 325 6.50 -26.70 3.74
CA ASP A 325 7.89 -26.24 3.64
C ASP A 325 8.72 -26.71 4.83
N LEU A 326 8.17 -26.58 6.06
CA LEU A 326 8.80 -27.10 7.27
C LEU A 326 8.95 -28.63 7.22
N LYS A 327 7.93 -29.32 6.71
CA LYS A 327 7.95 -30.78 6.56
C LYS A 327 9.05 -31.23 5.62
N ASN A 328 9.16 -30.57 4.45
CA ASN A 328 10.18 -30.87 3.45
C ASN A 328 11.59 -30.55 3.96
N GLU A 329 11.76 -29.42 4.66
CA GLU A 329 13.03 -29.05 5.28
C GLU A 329 13.47 -30.10 6.33
N ALA A 330 12.56 -30.49 7.23
CA ALA A 330 12.83 -31.49 8.25
C ALA A 330 13.16 -32.88 7.65
N GLN A 331 12.45 -33.29 6.58
CA GLN A 331 12.71 -34.54 5.88
C GLN A 331 14.10 -34.59 5.25
N ALA A 332 14.48 -33.48 4.56
CA ALA A 332 15.81 -33.38 3.96
C ALA A 332 16.94 -33.48 5.02
N LYS A 333 16.73 -32.81 6.17
CA LYS A 333 17.70 -32.85 7.29
C LYS A 333 17.73 -34.22 7.97
N LEU A 334 16.58 -34.89 8.16
CA LEU A 334 16.50 -36.26 8.69
C LEU A 334 17.31 -37.22 7.81
N ASN A 335 17.14 -37.20 6.51
CA ASN A 335 17.88 -38.06 5.58
C ASN A 335 19.39 -37.85 5.74
N LYS A 336 19.84 -36.59 5.85
CA LYS A 336 21.26 -36.26 6.07
C LYS A 336 21.81 -36.85 7.37
N VAL A 337 21.03 -36.81 8.45
CA VAL A 337 21.45 -37.41 9.74
C VAL A 337 21.59 -38.91 9.62
N ILE A 338 20.66 -39.59 8.94
CA ILE A 338 20.69 -41.04 8.72
C ILE A 338 21.93 -41.46 7.94
N ASP A 339 22.26 -40.74 6.85
CA ASP A 339 23.42 -40.99 6.03
C ASP A 339 24.73 -40.81 6.79
N GLU A 340 24.84 -39.71 7.60
CA GLU A 340 26.03 -39.44 8.39
C GLU A 340 26.26 -40.45 9.51
N GLU A 341 25.18 -40.88 10.22
CA GLU A 341 25.24 -41.91 11.24
C GLU A 341 25.70 -43.25 10.65
N ALA A 342 25.15 -43.62 9.48
CA ALA A 342 25.53 -44.84 8.78
C ALA A 342 27.03 -44.84 8.34
N ASN A 343 27.52 -43.71 7.88
CA ASN A 343 28.91 -43.52 7.50
C ASN A 343 29.84 -43.57 8.73
N SER A 344 29.44 -42.91 9.82
CA SER A 344 30.21 -42.91 11.07
C SER A 344 30.34 -44.30 11.67
N SER A 345 29.29 -45.12 11.53
CA SER A 345 29.31 -46.51 12.02
C SER A 345 30.22 -47.42 11.19
N LYS A 346 30.40 -47.15 9.89
CA LYS A 346 31.31 -47.91 9.00
C LYS A 346 32.78 -47.61 9.26
N VAL A 347 33.10 -46.42 9.73
CA VAL A 347 34.50 -45.97 9.98
C VAL A 347 35.01 -46.51 11.33
N ASN A 348 34.08 -46.89 12.24
CA ASN A 348 34.43 -47.38 13.57
C ASN A 348 34.42 -48.93 13.65
N ASN A 349 34.13 -49.62 12.55
CA ASN A 349 34.30 -51.08 12.37
C ASN A 349 35.43 -51.38 11.42
#